data_3f26923ddd178d42ee935b4a2ce0897b
#
_entry.id   3f26923ddd178d42ee935b4a2ce0897b
#
_cell.length_a   1.000
_cell.length_b   1.000
_cell.length_c   1.000
_cell.angle_alpha   90.00
_cell.angle_beta   90.00
_cell.angle_gamma   90.00
#
_symmetry.space_group_name_H-M   'P 1'
#
loop_
_entity.id
_entity.type
_entity.pdbx_description
1 polymer ?
#
loop_
_entity_poly.entity_id
_entity_poly.type
_entity_poly.pdbx_seq_one_letter_code
_entity_poly.pdbx_strand_id
1 'polypeptide(L)'
;KIAGELLPGVFHVSARALATRSLNIFGDHQDIYACRQVGMPMICSHSVQEVMDLGGIAHLTAIKGSVPVMHFFDGFRTSHEIQKVEVMDYDVLAGLLDREALARYKKSALNPHINPIERGGAENDDIYFQGREAQNKHYEAVVEIAADYMKKISEITGREYAPFTYYGAPDATRVIIAMGSVTETIKETIDEMSRNGDRVGLIKVHLYRPFSAKYLLNVLPDTVAKVAVLDRTKEMGATGEPLYLDVCSVLKDVDHVKTIVGGRYGMGSKDTTPRQIKAVYDHLLQDDPFTSFTIGINDDVTNLSLKEDPDFNVKADYTACLFYGLGSDGTVSANKSAIKIIGDHTDLYSQAYFAYDSKKAGGATRSNLRFGHSPIRATYYVNNADFISCSLDNYCLKYDMLKNLKKGGTFLLNTEFNESEIVDYLPNKLKKQLADLEAKFYIINANKIAHEIGMGRRTNTILQSAFFALNPQILPIDEAITYMKEMAKKTYGKKGDAIVELNYKAIDA
;
A
#
# COMPACT_ATOMS: atom_id res chain seq x y z
N LYS A 1 7.43 -9.13 27.91
CA LYS A 1 6.68 -8.66 29.10
C LYS A 1 5.21 -8.41 28.74
N ILE A 2 4.91 -7.47 27.82
CA ILE A 2 3.51 -7.08 27.46
C ILE A 2 2.69 -8.31 27.06
N ALA A 3 3.20 -9.15 26.16
CA ALA A 3 2.51 -10.38 25.74
C ALA A 3 2.27 -11.36 26.89
N GLY A 4 3.26 -11.53 27.76
CA GLY A 4 3.17 -12.46 28.91
C GLY A 4 2.20 -12.04 30.01
N GLU A 5 1.77 -10.76 30.03
CA GLU A 5 0.75 -10.30 30.98
C GLU A 5 -0.67 -10.80 30.64
N LEU A 6 -0.91 -11.28 29.41
CA LEU A 6 -2.21 -11.73 28.90
C LEU A 6 -3.32 -10.70 29.13
N LEU A 7 -3.03 -9.46 28.79
CA LEU A 7 -3.94 -8.33 28.87
C LEU A 7 -4.24 -7.76 27.47
N PRO A 8 -5.46 -7.29 27.23
CA PRO A 8 -5.81 -6.64 25.98
C PRO A 8 -4.95 -5.41 25.71
N GLY A 9 -4.53 -5.27 24.47
CA GLY A 9 -3.83 -4.09 23.95
C GLY A 9 -3.70 -4.24 22.45
N VAL A 10 -3.60 -3.12 21.72
CA VAL A 10 -3.38 -3.15 20.26
C VAL A 10 -2.26 -2.20 19.90
N PHE A 11 -1.34 -2.69 19.08
CA PHE A 11 -0.31 -1.90 18.44
C PHE A 11 -0.64 -1.82 16.95
N HIS A 12 -0.97 -0.63 16.47
CA HIS A 12 -1.11 -0.36 15.03
C HIS A 12 0.25 0.05 14.49
N VAL A 13 0.83 -0.79 13.63
CA VAL A 13 2.21 -0.64 13.16
C VAL A 13 2.25 -0.40 11.66
N SER A 14 2.78 0.74 11.25
CA SER A 14 3.20 1.02 9.89
C SER A 14 4.60 0.42 9.68
N ALA A 15 4.66 -0.79 9.14
CA ALA A 15 5.86 -1.62 9.09
C ALA A 15 7.04 -0.95 8.36
N ARG A 16 8.24 -1.05 8.92
CA ARG A 16 9.45 -0.34 8.48
C ARG A 16 10.67 -1.23 8.34
N ALA A 17 11.60 -0.77 7.49
CA ALA A 17 12.93 -1.34 7.39
C ALA A 17 13.73 -1.11 8.69
N LEU A 18 14.53 -2.08 9.06
CA LEU A 18 15.51 -1.93 10.14
C LEU A 18 16.80 -1.30 9.61
N ALA A 19 17.47 -0.52 10.45
CA ALA A 19 18.80 -0.05 10.15
C ALA A 19 19.79 -1.25 10.12
N THR A 20 20.56 -1.35 9.03
CA THR A 20 21.62 -2.33 8.87
C THR A 20 22.95 -1.60 8.66
N ARG A 21 23.57 -1.68 7.48
CA ARG A 21 24.74 -0.87 7.15
C ARG A 21 24.44 0.63 7.17
N SER A 22 23.22 1.01 6.77
CA SER A 22 22.73 2.40 6.72
C SER A 22 21.30 2.47 7.21
N LEU A 23 20.88 3.63 7.68
CA LEU A 23 19.49 3.93 7.97
C LEU A 23 18.68 3.90 6.67
N ASN A 24 17.57 3.17 6.68
CA ASN A 24 16.52 3.25 5.67
C ASN A 24 15.21 3.64 6.36
N ILE A 25 14.63 4.77 5.96
CA ILE A 25 13.39 5.31 6.55
C ILE A 25 12.12 4.72 5.92
N PHE A 26 12.25 3.95 4.84
CA PHE A 26 11.12 3.42 4.10
C PHE A 26 10.59 2.10 4.67
N GLY A 27 9.50 1.61 4.08
CA GLY A 27 8.77 0.46 4.59
C GLY A 27 9.23 -0.87 4.02
N ASP A 28 9.24 -1.86 4.88
CA ASP A 28 9.19 -3.29 4.59
C ASP A 28 8.73 -4.03 5.87
N HIS A 29 8.89 -5.35 5.96
CA HIS A 29 8.40 -6.15 7.08
C HIS A 29 9.52 -6.57 8.06
N GLN A 30 10.70 -5.96 8.04
CA GLN A 30 11.82 -6.39 8.88
C GLN A 30 11.53 -6.21 10.38
N ASP A 31 10.94 -5.08 10.78
CA ASP A 31 10.57 -4.80 12.17
C ASP A 31 9.48 -5.75 12.69
N ILE A 32 8.48 -6.04 11.87
CA ILE A 32 7.39 -6.98 12.17
C ILE A 32 7.96 -8.38 12.38
N TYR A 33 8.79 -8.83 11.46
CA TYR A 33 9.41 -10.15 11.58
C TYR A 33 10.36 -10.26 12.77
N ALA A 34 11.07 -9.19 13.13
CA ALA A 34 11.87 -9.15 14.35
C ALA A 34 11.02 -9.36 15.62
N CYS A 35 9.75 -8.93 15.59
CA CYS A 35 8.81 -9.07 16.71
C CYS A 35 7.99 -10.36 16.67
N ARG A 36 8.09 -11.23 15.67
CA ARG A 36 7.25 -12.43 15.52
C ARG A 36 7.34 -13.43 16.68
N GLN A 37 8.43 -13.39 17.46
CA GLN A 37 8.70 -14.30 18.57
C GLN A 37 8.24 -13.77 19.92
N VAL A 38 7.75 -12.52 20.01
CA VAL A 38 7.42 -11.93 21.32
C VAL A 38 6.08 -12.38 21.89
N GLY A 39 5.28 -13.14 21.12
CA GLY A 39 4.01 -13.70 21.58
C GLY A 39 2.81 -12.78 21.38
N MET A 40 2.86 -11.82 20.48
CA MET A 40 1.69 -11.06 20.06
C MET A 40 1.04 -11.73 18.86
N PRO A 41 -0.27 -12.02 18.87
CA PRO A 41 -1.02 -12.26 17.65
C PRO A 41 -0.82 -11.13 16.64
N MET A 42 -0.64 -11.47 15.36
CA MET A 42 -0.26 -10.52 14.32
C MET A 42 -1.27 -10.55 13.18
N ILE A 43 -1.98 -9.44 13.00
CA ILE A 43 -2.98 -9.26 11.94
C ILE A 43 -2.42 -8.30 10.89
N CYS A 44 -2.41 -8.71 9.62
CA CYS A 44 -1.92 -7.93 8.49
C CYS A 44 -3.07 -7.37 7.66
N SER A 45 -3.06 -6.07 7.39
CA SER A 45 -3.93 -5.42 6.40
C SER A 45 -3.22 -5.17 5.10
N HIS A 46 -3.92 -5.36 3.97
CA HIS A 46 -3.35 -5.31 2.64
C HIS A 46 -3.71 -4.03 1.86
N SER A 47 -4.72 -3.29 2.31
CA SER A 47 -5.18 -2.03 1.72
C SER A 47 -5.61 -1.04 2.78
N VAL A 48 -5.85 0.21 2.39
CA VAL A 48 -6.36 1.25 3.31
C VAL A 48 -7.74 0.88 3.87
N GLN A 49 -8.61 0.28 3.06
CA GLN A 49 -9.91 -0.23 3.52
C GLN A 49 -9.74 -1.34 4.56
N GLU A 50 -8.83 -2.27 4.32
CA GLU A 50 -8.55 -3.34 5.28
C GLU A 50 -7.97 -2.81 6.61
N VAL A 51 -7.17 -1.73 6.58
CA VAL A 51 -6.69 -1.08 7.83
C VAL A 51 -7.87 -0.58 8.66
N MET A 52 -8.89 -0.01 8.04
CA MET A 52 -10.11 0.44 8.73
C MET A 52 -10.85 -0.74 9.37
N ASP A 53 -11.11 -1.79 8.61
CA ASP A 53 -11.92 -2.91 9.04
C ASP A 53 -11.18 -3.83 10.04
N LEU A 54 -9.95 -4.24 9.71
CA LEU A 54 -9.15 -5.13 10.56
C LEU A 54 -8.62 -4.44 11.82
N GLY A 55 -8.51 -3.11 11.81
CA GLY A 55 -8.22 -2.33 13.01
C GLY A 55 -9.25 -2.57 14.10
N GLY A 56 -10.55 -2.55 13.77
CA GLY A 56 -11.63 -2.89 14.69
C GLY A 56 -11.56 -4.34 15.18
N ILE A 57 -11.30 -5.27 14.25
CA ILE A 57 -11.15 -6.71 14.57
C ILE A 57 -9.98 -6.93 15.55
N ALA A 58 -8.87 -6.22 15.39
CA ALA A 58 -7.72 -6.34 16.29
C ALA A 58 -8.08 -5.99 17.74
N HIS A 59 -8.87 -4.92 17.95
CA HIS A 59 -9.35 -4.53 19.28
C HIS A 59 -10.34 -5.55 19.86
N LEU A 60 -11.30 -6.00 19.07
CA LEU A 60 -12.27 -7.01 19.49
C LEU A 60 -11.59 -8.33 19.87
N THR A 61 -10.62 -8.75 19.04
CA THR A 61 -9.82 -9.96 19.27
C THR A 61 -8.97 -9.84 20.54
N ALA A 62 -8.31 -8.71 20.75
CA ALA A 62 -7.49 -8.47 21.93
C ALA A 62 -8.31 -8.55 23.21
N ILE A 63 -9.50 -7.93 23.23
CA ILE A 63 -10.37 -7.92 24.43
C ILE A 63 -10.91 -9.31 24.72
N LYS A 64 -11.47 -10.01 23.72
CA LYS A 64 -12.06 -11.34 23.91
C LYS A 64 -11.01 -12.40 24.21
N GLY A 65 -9.85 -12.35 23.54
CA GLY A 65 -8.74 -13.29 23.70
C GLY A 65 -7.86 -13.05 24.91
N SER A 66 -8.00 -11.88 25.57
CA SER A 66 -7.09 -11.44 26.66
C SER A 66 -5.61 -11.52 26.25
N VAL A 67 -5.27 -10.99 25.09
CA VAL A 67 -3.91 -10.94 24.55
C VAL A 67 -3.65 -9.59 23.87
N PRO A 68 -2.41 -9.07 23.88
CA PRO A 68 -2.07 -7.91 23.06
C PRO A 68 -1.94 -8.32 21.60
N VAL A 69 -2.53 -7.56 20.68
CA VAL A 69 -2.50 -7.82 19.24
C VAL A 69 -1.64 -6.79 18.53
N MET A 70 -0.80 -7.22 17.60
CA MET A 70 -0.10 -6.38 16.64
C MET A 70 -0.88 -6.37 15.33
N HIS A 71 -1.53 -5.26 15.03
CA HIS A 71 -2.14 -4.99 13.74
C HIS A 71 -1.15 -4.19 12.90
N PHE A 72 -0.72 -4.71 11.77
CA PHE A 72 0.27 -4.07 10.94
C PHE A 72 -0.14 -3.97 9.48
N PHE A 73 0.46 -3.04 8.78
CA PHE A 73 0.29 -2.76 7.36
C PHE A 73 1.55 -2.13 6.80
N ASP A 74 1.66 -2.08 5.48
CA ASP A 74 2.86 -1.62 4.81
C ASP A 74 3.12 -0.13 5.04
N GLY A 75 4.27 0.19 5.64
CA GLY A 75 4.79 1.54 5.72
C GLY A 75 5.08 2.12 4.34
N PHE A 76 4.84 3.40 4.13
CA PHE A 76 4.96 4.14 2.88
C PHE A 76 4.07 3.68 1.72
N ARG A 77 3.62 2.43 1.68
CA ARG A 77 2.62 1.98 0.71
C ARG A 77 1.24 2.24 1.27
N THR A 78 0.73 1.38 2.13
CA THR A 78 -0.60 1.57 2.73
C THR A 78 -0.67 2.81 3.61
N SER A 79 0.36 3.11 4.42
CA SER A 79 0.33 4.24 5.36
C SER A 79 0.38 5.63 4.73
N HIS A 80 0.84 5.74 3.49
CA HIS A 80 0.93 7.02 2.74
C HIS A 80 0.00 7.04 1.53
N GLU A 81 -0.79 6.01 1.34
CA GLU A 81 -1.80 5.95 0.31
C GLU A 81 -3.03 6.75 0.72
N ILE A 82 -3.61 7.49 -0.21
CA ILE A 82 -4.91 8.11 -0.06
C ILE A 82 -5.88 7.34 -0.94
N GLN A 83 -6.94 6.82 -0.33
CA GLN A 83 -8.04 6.14 -1.02
C GLN A 83 -9.37 6.59 -0.43
N LYS A 84 -10.44 6.44 -1.21
CA LYS A 84 -11.82 6.48 -0.72
C LYS A 84 -12.10 5.18 0.02
N VAL A 85 -12.56 5.29 1.27
CA VAL A 85 -12.89 4.14 2.12
C VAL A 85 -14.29 4.25 2.68
N GLU A 86 -14.91 3.11 2.92
CA GLU A 86 -16.16 3.01 3.66
C GLU A 86 -15.84 2.90 5.15
N VAL A 87 -16.43 3.78 5.94
CA VAL A 87 -16.24 3.81 7.41
C VAL A 87 -17.36 3.03 8.08
N MET A 88 -16.98 2.03 8.88
CA MET A 88 -17.95 1.28 9.68
C MET A 88 -18.50 2.15 10.82
N ASP A 89 -19.79 2.07 11.07
CA ASP A 89 -20.42 2.75 12.19
C ASP A 89 -19.85 2.23 13.54
N TYR A 90 -19.57 3.16 14.43
CA TYR A 90 -19.09 2.82 15.79
C TYR A 90 -20.09 1.98 16.58
N ASP A 91 -21.38 2.15 16.38
CA ASP A 91 -22.42 1.35 17.06
C ASP A 91 -22.37 -0.11 16.62
N VAL A 92 -22.00 -0.38 15.37
CA VAL A 92 -21.75 -1.75 14.88
C VAL A 92 -20.60 -2.39 15.63
N LEU A 93 -19.46 -1.71 15.74
CA LEU A 93 -18.31 -2.21 16.51
C LEU A 93 -18.63 -2.38 17.99
N ALA A 94 -19.38 -1.45 18.58
CA ALA A 94 -19.84 -1.54 19.96
C ALA A 94 -20.80 -2.72 20.20
N GLY A 95 -21.60 -3.07 19.20
CA GLY A 95 -22.48 -4.25 19.21
C GLY A 95 -21.73 -5.59 19.19
N LEU A 96 -20.55 -5.61 18.57
CA LEU A 96 -19.69 -6.80 18.49
C LEU A 96 -18.82 -7.02 19.73
N LEU A 97 -18.74 -6.02 20.62
CA LEU A 97 -17.88 -6.05 21.80
C LEU A 97 -18.34 -7.11 22.81
N ASP A 98 -17.44 -8.02 23.18
CA ASP A 98 -17.64 -8.95 24.28
C ASP A 98 -17.57 -8.20 25.64
N ARG A 99 -18.73 -7.86 26.19
CA ARG A 99 -18.84 -7.04 27.41
C ARG A 99 -18.38 -7.79 28.67
N GLU A 100 -18.49 -9.11 28.69
CA GLU A 100 -18.00 -9.94 29.81
C GLU A 100 -16.47 -9.95 29.79
N ALA A 101 -15.85 -10.13 28.63
CA ALA A 101 -14.40 -10.04 28.48
C ALA A 101 -13.88 -8.64 28.87
N LEU A 102 -14.57 -7.59 28.48
CA LEU A 102 -14.24 -6.23 28.89
C LEU A 102 -14.37 -6.03 30.40
N ALA A 103 -15.41 -6.60 31.03
CA ALA A 103 -15.58 -6.54 32.48
C ALA A 103 -14.47 -7.30 33.22
N ARG A 104 -14.07 -8.49 32.71
CA ARG A 104 -12.92 -9.23 33.26
C ARG A 104 -11.62 -8.40 33.15
N TYR A 105 -11.40 -7.77 32.02
CA TYR A 105 -10.24 -6.89 31.83
C TYR A 105 -10.24 -5.70 32.80
N LYS A 106 -11.36 -5.00 32.95
CA LYS A 106 -11.50 -3.89 33.91
C LYS A 106 -11.25 -4.35 35.35
N LYS A 107 -11.75 -5.53 35.71
CA LYS A 107 -11.53 -6.12 37.04
C LYS A 107 -10.06 -6.50 37.29
N SER A 108 -9.30 -6.80 36.24
CA SER A 108 -7.87 -7.13 36.32
C SER A 108 -6.95 -5.92 36.48
N ALA A 109 -7.48 -4.68 36.42
CA ALA A 109 -6.69 -3.47 36.65
C ALA A 109 -6.06 -3.45 38.05
N LEU A 110 -4.82 -2.95 38.11
CA LEU A 110 -4.14 -2.76 39.41
C LEU A 110 -4.84 -1.65 40.20
N ASN A 111 -5.48 -2.04 41.31
CA ASN A 111 -6.12 -1.11 42.19
C ASN A 111 -5.85 -1.56 43.65
N PRO A 112 -5.10 -0.79 44.45
CA PRO A 112 -4.71 -1.18 45.78
C PRO A 112 -5.87 -1.48 46.72
N HIS A 113 -7.06 -0.88 46.47
CA HIS A 113 -8.23 -1.04 47.34
C HIS A 113 -9.17 -2.17 46.88
N ILE A 114 -9.25 -2.42 45.56
CA ILE A 114 -10.24 -3.36 44.98
C ILE A 114 -9.56 -4.63 44.49
N ASN A 115 -8.38 -4.52 43.89
CA ASN A 115 -7.64 -5.63 43.31
C ASN A 115 -6.13 -5.47 43.55
N PRO A 116 -5.67 -5.75 44.79
CA PRO A 116 -4.26 -5.64 45.16
C PRO A 116 -3.46 -6.78 44.57
N ILE A 117 -3.11 -6.71 43.30
CA ILE A 117 -2.34 -7.72 42.55
C ILE A 117 -0.94 -7.19 42.30
N GLU A 118 0.06 -8.02 42.55
CA GLU A 118 1.43 -7.83 42.06
C GLU A 118 1.58 -8.50 40.70
N ARG A 119 2.26 -7.83 39.77
CA ARG A 119 2.61 -8.38 38.45
C ARG A 119 4.09 -8.15 38.16
N GLY A 120 4.69 -9.13 37.49
CA GLY A 120 6.04 -9.02 36.99
C GLY A 120 7.13 -9.40 37.99
N GLY A 121 6.84 -10.29 38.87
CA GLY A 121 7.83 -10.98 39.69
C GLY A 121 8.84 -11.79 38.87
N ALA A 122 9.83 -12.36 39.50
CA ALA A 122 10.76 -13.32 38.91
C ALA A 122 10.20 -14.74 39.06
N GLU A 123 10.33 -15.53 38.00
CA GLU A 123 10.02 -16.96 38.00
C GLU A 123 11.34 -17.73 37.86
N ASN A 124 11.51 -18.78 38.68
CA ASN A 124 12.68 -19.63 38.60
C ASN A 124 12.45 -20.80 37.61
N ASP A 125 13.45 -21.63 37.45
CA ASP A 125 13.48 -22.78 36.55
C ASP A 125 12.43 -23.86 36.89
N ASP A 126 11.96 -23.90 38.10
CA ASP A 126 10.93 -24.83 38.61
C ASP A 126 9.51 -24.53 38.06
N ILE A 127 9.19 -23.29 37.69
CA ILE A 127 7.84 -22.89 37.26
C ILE A 127 7.79 -22.15 35.88
N TYR A 128 8.88 -21.55 35.44
CA TYR A 128 8.88 -20.68 34.23
C TYR A 128 8.39 -21.42 32.98
N PHE A 129 8.89 -22.63 32.71
CA PHE A 129 8.52 -23.40 31.55
C PHE A 129 7.05 -23.79 31.55
N GLN A 130 6.55 -24.28 32.69
CA GLN A 130 5.12 -24.61 32.86
C GLN A 130 4.25 -23.37 32.66
N GLY A 131 4.67 -22.22 33.17
CA GLY A 131 3.98 -20.94 32.97
C GLY A 131 3.91 -20.53 31.50
N ARG A 132 4.98 -20.78 30.73
CA ARG A 132 4.99 -20.54 29.27
C ARG A 132 4.02 -21.47 28.54
N GLU A 133 4.02 -22.78 28.86
CA GLU A 133 3.12 -23.75 28.25
C GLU A 133 1.65 -23.50 28.60
N ALA A 134 1.35 -23.06 29.81
CA ALA A 134 0.00 -22.71 30.22
C ALA A 134 -0.65 -21.59 29.42
N GLN A 135 0.13 -20.79 28.69
CA GLN A 135 -0.36 -19.73 27.80
C GLN A 135 -0.88 -20.26 26.47
N ASN A 136 -0.53 -21.47 26.04
CA ASN A 136 -0.90 -22.06 24.76
C ASN A 136 -2.42 -21.97 24.48
N LYS A 137 -3.25 -22.23 25.51
CA LYS A 137 -4.71 -22.13 25.40
C LYS A 137 -5.22 -20.76 24.89
N HIS A 138 -4.52 -19.67 25.22
CA HIS A 138 -4.90 -18.34 24.75
C HIS A 138 -4.58 -18.17 23.26
N TYR A 139 -3.44 -18.67 22.82
CA TYR A 139 -3.01 -18.56 21.42
C TYR A 139 -3.82 -19.49 20.50
N GLU A 140 -4.23 -20.67 20.97
CA GLU A 140 -5.15 -21.55 20.26
C GLU A 140 -6.53 -20.91 20.12
N ALA A 141 -7.07 -20.33 21.19
CA ALA A 141 -8.37 -19.66 21.19
C ALA A 141 -8.39 -18.41 20.29
N VAL A 142 -7.29 -17.66 20.22
CA VAL A 142 -7.20 -16.42 19.42
C VAL A 142 -7.43 -16.65 17.94
N VAL A 143 -7.00 -17.79 17.40
CA VAL A 143 -7.23 -18.12 15.97
C VAL A 143 -8.72 -18.13 15.66
N GLU A 144 -9.50 -18.85 16.46
CA GLU A 144 -10.95 -18.97 16.27
C GLU A 144 -11.68 -17.65 16.61
N ILE A 145 -11.22 -16.90 17.61
CA ILE A 145 -11.77 -15.59 17.96
C ILE A 145 -11.57 -14.59 16.81
N ALA A 146 -10.37 -14.53 16.25
CA ALA A 146 -10.09 -13.66 15.12
C ALA A 146 -10.91 -14.06 13.88
N ALA A 147 -10.98 -15.35 13.58
CA ALA A 147 -11.77 -15.88 12.47
C ALA A 147 -13.27 -15.57 12.60
N ASP A 148 -13.84 -15.70 13.82
CA ASP A 148 -15.24 -15.36 14.12
C ASP A 148 -15.52 -13.85 13.88
N TYR A 149 -14.64 -12.97 14.36
CA TYR A 149 -14.79 -11.53 14.11
C TYR A 149 -14.58 -11.16 12.65
N MET A 150 -13.61 -11.77 11.96
CA MET A 150 -13.41 -11.60 10.52
C MET A 150 -14.67 -11.99 9.75
N LYS A 151 -15.28 -13.13 10.08
CA LYS A 151 -16.54 -13.58 9.46
C LYS A 151 -17.68 -12.59 9.71
N LYS A 152 -17.89 -12.13 10.95
CA LYS A 152 -18.94 -11.17 11.30
C LYS A 152 -18.78 -9.85 10.56
N ILE A 153 -17.55 -9.34 10.46
CA ILE A 153 -17.27 -8.11 9.71
C ILE A 153 -17.49 -8.35 8.21
N SER A 154 -17.15 -9.52 7.68
CA SER A 154 -17.45 -9.87 6.29
C SER A 154 -18.96 -9.84 5.99
N GLU A 155 -19.77 -10.41 6.88
CA GLU A 155 -21.23 -10.42 6.77
C GLU A 155 -21.83 -9.00 6.80
N ILE A 156 -21.25 -8.11 7.60
CA ILE A 156 -21.72 -6.72 7.74
C ILE A 156 -21.29 -5.85 6.55
N THR A 157 -20.07 -6.02 6.08
CA THR A 157 -19.45 -5.12 5.08
C THR A 157 -19.56 -5.63 3.65
N GLY A 158 -19.85 -6.92 3.47
CA GLY A 158 -19.78 -7.59 2.17
C GLY A 158 -18.35 -7.82 1.65
N ARG A 159 -17.32 -7.47 2.44
CA ARG A 159 -15.90 -7.72 2.11
C ARG A 159 -15.43 -9.01 2.77
N GLU A 160 -14.65 -9.80 2.06
CA GLU A 160 -14.19 -11.11 2.54
C GLU A 160 -12.97 -10.99 3.47
N TYR A 161 -13.12 -11.44 4.71
CA TYR A 161 -12.06 -11.54 5.72
C TYR A 161 -12.04 -12.93 6.35
N ALA A 162 -10.86 -13.54 6.38
CA ALA A 162 -10.57 -14.78 7.09
C ALA A 162 -9.05 -14.79 7.44
N PRO A 163 -8.57 -15.69 8.33
CA PRO A 163 -7.14 -15.81 8.60
C PRO A 163 -6.28 -15.96 7.34
N PHE A 164 -6.79 -16.70 6.35
CA PHE A 164 -6.28 -16.79 4.98
C PHE A 164 -7.45 -16.68 4.01
N THR A 165 -7.26 -16.00 2.87
CA THR A 165 -8.24 -15.93 1.78
C THR A 165 -7.60 -16.30 0.46
N TYR A 166 -8.38 -16.88 -0.45
CA TYR A 166 -7.94 -17.26 -1.78
C TYR A 166 -8.47 -16.30 -2.84
N TYR A 167 -7.67 -16.03 -3.87
CA TYR A 167 -8.07 -15.27 -5.05
C TYR A 167 -7.46 -15.87 -6.31
N GLY A 168 -8.25 -16.08 -7.36
CA GLY A 168 -7.78 -16.57 -8.66
C GLY A 168 -8.59 -17.75 -9.21
N ALA A 169 -8.00 -18.51 -10.11
CA ALA A 169 -8.67 -19.66 -10.73
C ALA A 169 -8.92 -20.77 -9.70
N PRO A 170 -10.14 -21.33 -9.60
CA PRO A 170 -10.46 -22.37 -8.62
C PRO A 170 -9.66 -23.67 -8.81
N ASP A 171 -9.12 -23.88 -9.99
CA ASP A 171 -8.28 -25.01 -10.38
C ASP A 171 -6.83 -24.56 -10.70
N ALA A 172 -6.35 -23.52 -10.02
CA ALA A 172 -4.99 -23.06 -10.17
C ALA A 172 -3.99 -24.16 -9.87
N THR A 173 -2.95 -24.25 -10.70
CA THR A 173 -1.83 -25.18 -10.49
C THR A 173 -0.61 -24.51 -9.86
N ARG A 174 -0.59 -23.17 -9.87
CA ARG A 174 0.48 -22.31 -9.35
C ARG A 174 -0.12 -21.22 -8.49
N VAL A 175 0.38 -21.07 -7.27
CA VAL A 175 -0.12 -20.10 -6.29
C VAL A 175 1.02 -19.30 -5.71
N ILE A 176 0.80 -18.00 -5.52
CA ILE A 176 1.64 -17.16 -4.68
C ILE A 176 0.98 -17.06 -3.29
N ILE A 177 1.78 -17.15 -2.22
CA ILE A 177 1.37 -16.84 -0.86
C ILE A 177 2.11 -15.58 -0.42
N ALA A 178 1.37 -14.57 0.01
CA ALA A 178 1.94 -13.29 0.41
C ALA A 178 1.08 -12.56 1.43
N MET A 179 1.64 -11.54 2.08
CA MET A 179 0.93 -10.60 2.94
C MET A 179 1.33 -9.16 2.65
N GLY A 180 0.49 -8.21 3.08
CA GLY A 180 0.69 -6.79 2.82
C GLY A 180 0.19 -6.33 1.46
N SER A 181 0.53 -5.09 1.11
CA SER A 181 -0.03 -4.38 -0.05
C SER A 181 0.27 -5.05 -1.40
N VAL A 182 1.32 -5.85 -1.51
CA VAL A 182 1.66 -6.59 -2.73
C VAL A 182 0.53 -7.50 -3.20
N THR A 183 -0.32 -7.99 -2.27
CA THR A 183 -1.43 -8.87 -2.62
C THR A 183 -2.43 -8.20 -3.56
N GLU A 184 -2.58 -6.88 -3.49
CA GLU A 184 -3.44 -6.12 -4.40
C GLU A 184 -2.82 -6.04 -5.81
N THR A 185 -1.49 -5.81 -5.92
CA THR A 185 -0.76 -5.92 -7.21
C THR A 185 -0.85 -7.34 -7.80
N ILE A 186 -0.79 -8.37 -6.94
CA ILE A 186 -0.91 -9.78 -7.39
C ILE A 186 -2.31 -10.05 -7.95
N LYS A 187 -3.38 -9.56 -7.32
CA LYS A 187 -4.76 -9.69 -7.84
C LYS A 187 -4.90 -9.05 -9.22
N GLU A 188 -4.40 -7.83 -9.40
CA GLU A 188 -4.42 -7.14 -10.69
C GLU A 188 -3.66 -7.94 -11.76
N THR A 189 -2.54 -8.55 -11.38
CA THR A 189 -1.75 -9.41 -12.27
C THR A 189 -2.51 -10.69 -12.63
N ILE A 190 -3.14 -11.35 -11.66
CA ILE A 190 -3.97 -12.55 -11.87
C ILE A 190 -5.12 -12.25 -12.84
N ASP A 191 -5.79 -11.11 -12.67
CA ASP A 191 -6.90 -10.73 -13.55
C ASP A 191 -6.44 -10.60 -15.01
N GLU A 192 -5.26 -10.03 -15.27
CA GLU A 192 -4.71 -9.95 -16.62
C GLU A 192 -4.24 -11.32 -17.14
N MET A 193 -3.53 -12.11 -16.32
CA MET A 193 -3.08 -13.43 -16.68
C MET A 193 -4.26 -14.38 -16.98
N SER A 194 -5.34 -14.27 -16.19
CA SER A 194 -6.56 -15.07 -16.40
C SER A 194 -7.26 -14.73 -17.71
N ARG A 195 -7.24 -13.46 -18.15
CA ARG A 195 -7.74 -13.07 -19.48
C ARG A 195 -6.95 -13.74 -20.61
N ASN A 196 -5.69 -14.05 -20.37
CA ASN A 196 -4.81 -14.75 -21.30
C ASN A 196 -4.87 -16.28 -21.16
N GLY A 197 -5.73 -16.79 -20.27
CA GLY A 197 -5.95 -18.24 -20.07
C GLY A 197 -5.08 -18.91 -19.01
N ASP A 198 -4.27 -18.16 -18.28
CA ASP A 198 -3.47 -18.70 -17.18
C ASP A 198 -4.35 -19.09 -15.98
N ARG A 199 -4.02 -20.22 -15.35
CA ARG A 199 -4.69 -20.75 -14.17
C ARG A 199 -3.79 -20.58 -12.94
N VAL A 200 -3.83 -19.39 -12.38
CA VAL A 200 -2.98 -18.97 -11.26
C VAL A 200 -3.82 -18.44 -10.09
N GLY A 201 -3.26 -18.46 -8.90
CA GLY A 201 -3.94 -18.01 -7.70
C GLY A 201 -3.03 -17.34 -6.68
N LEU A 202 -3.66 -16.70 -5.71
CA LEU A 202 -3.05 -16.03 -4.57
C LEU A 202 -3.71 -16.51 -3.28
N ILE A 203 -2.92 -16.84 -2.28
CA ILE A 203 -3.38 -16.92 -0.89
C ILE A 203 -2.86 -15.70 -0.13
N LYS A 204 -3.79 -14.90 0.41
CA LYS A 204 -3.51 -13.74 1.25
C LYS A 204 -3.46 -14.15 2.71
N VAL A 205 -2.45 -13.69 3.45
CA VAL A 205 -2.28 -13.97 4.88
C VAL A 205 -2.76 -12.75 5.68
N HIS A 206 -3.89 -12.86 6.39
CA HIS A 206 -4.37 -11.82 7.31
C HIS A 206 -3.95 -12.09 8.76
N LEU A 207 -4.03 -13.34 9.23
CA LEU A 207 -3.53 -13.72 10.55
C LEU A 207 -2.18 -14.44 10.41
N TYR A 208 -1.10 -13.68 10.59
CA TYR A 208 0.25 -14.23 10.48
C TYR A 208 0.66 -14.99 11.76
N ARG A 209 0.26 -14.53 12.92
CA ARG A 209 0.46 -15.20 14.21
C ARG A 209 -0.83 -15.19 15.04
N PRO A 210 -1.23 -16.31 15.65
CA PRO A 210 -0.70 -17.68 15.43
C PRO A 210 -0.88 -18.15 13.99
N PHE A 211 0.11 -18.85 13.44
CA PHE A 211 0.05 -19.38 12.06
C PHE A 211 -0.78 -20.67 12.04
N SER A 212 -1.93 -20.66 11.38
CA SER A 212 -2.88 -21.77 11.41
C SER A 212 -2.82 -22.64 10.17
N ALA A 213 -2.29 -23.86 10.31
CA ALA A 213 -2.32 -24.87 9.25
C ALA A 213 -3.74 -25.15 8.76
N LYS A 214 -4.72 -25.29 9.70
CA LYS A 214 -6.13 -25.51 9.38
C LYS A 214 -6.67 -24.51 8.37
N TYR A 215 -6.49 -23.23 8.62
CA TYR A 215 -7.02 -22.16 7.76
C TYR A 215 -6.26 -22.01 6.44
N LEU A 216 -4.96 -22.25 6.42
CA LEU A 216 -4.18 -22.27 5.19
C LEU A 216 -4.61 -23.40 4.26
N LEU A 217 -4.73 -24.63 4.81
CA LEU A 217 -5.13 -25.81 4.03
C LEU A 217 -6.57 -25.72 3.51
N ASN A 218 -7.47 -25.10 4.26
CA ASN A 218 -8.86 -24.93 3.84
C ASN A 218 -9.03 -24.06 2.58
N VAL A 219 -8.08 -23.16 2.29
CA VAL A 219 -8.15 -22.26 1.14
C VAL A 219 -7.21 -22.67 0.00
N LEU A 220 -6.36 -23.66 0.21
CA LEU A 220 -5.43 -24.16 -0.79
C LEU A 220 -6.18 -25.09 -1.77
N PRO A 221 -6.28 -24.74 -3.07
CA PRO A 221 -6.89 -25.66 -4.05
C PRO A 221 -6.12 -26.98 -4.19
N ASP A 222 -6.85 -28.09 -4.30
CA ASP A 222 -6.26 -29.44 -4.43
C ASP A 222 -5.45 -29.63 -5.74
N THR A 223 -5.62 -28.73 -6.70
CA THR A 223 -4.90 -28.71 -7.99
C THR A 223 -3.53 -28.05 -7.92
N VAL A 224 -3.19 -27.39 -6.80
CA VAL A 224 -1.94 -26.64 -6.66
C VAL A 224 -0.75 -27.58 -6.56
N ALA A 225 0.12 -27.54 -7.55
CA ALA A 225 1.36 -28.31 -7.57
C ALA A 225 2.59 -27.49 -7.17
N LYS A 226 2.57 -26.19 -7.40
CA LYS A 226 3.73 -25.31 -7.17
C LYS A 226 3.33 -24.03 -6.43
N VAL A 227 4.09 -23.68 -5.41
CA VAL A 227 3.86 -22.53 -4.54
C VAL A 227 5.08 -21.64 -4.52
N ALA A 228 4.89 -20.34 -4.72
CA ALA A 228 5.90 -19.33 -4.42
C ALA A 228 5.45 -18.53 -3.18
N VAL A 229 6.35 -18.32 -2.24
CA VAL A 229 6.09 -17.49 -1.05
C VAL A 229 6.89 -16.21 -1.18
N LEU A 230 6.22 -15.06 -1.09
CA LEU A 230 6.85 -13.76 -1.18
C LEU A 230 6.99 -13.11 0.20
N ASP A 231 8.21 -12.88 0.62
CA ASP A 231 8.57 -12.19 1.85
C ASP A 231 9.12 -10.79 1.57
N ARG A 232 8.58 -9.77 2.25
CA ARG A 232 9.06 -8.38 2.16
C ARG A 232 10.16 -8.12 3.20
N THR A 233 11.12 -9.03 3.26
CA THR A 233 12.23 -9.01 4.21
C THR A 233 13.41 -9.80 3.67
N LYS A 234 14.56 -9.68 4.36
CA LYS A 234 15.70 -10.59 4.24
C LYS A 234 16.20 -10.90 5.64
N GLU A 235 16.07 -12.15 6.06
CA GLU A 235 16.66 -12.65 7.30
C GLU A 235 18.08 -13.15 7.01
N MET A 236 19.08 -12.37 7.43
CA MET A 236 20.47 -12.69 7.15
C MET A 236 20.91 -13.96 7.87
N GLY A 237 21.45 -14.92 7.12
CA GLY A 237 21.95 -16.19 7.64
C GLY A 237 20.89 -17.26 7.89
N ALA A 238 19.60 -16.98 7.64
CA ALA A 238 18.56 -17.99 7.68
C ALA A 238 18.54 -18.85 6.41
N THR A 239 17.97 -20.04 6.50
CA THR A 239 17.76 -20.96 5.36
C THR A 239 16.62 -20.51 4.43
N GLY A 240 15.79 -19.56 4.88
CA GLY A 240 14.70 -18.95 4.15
C GLY A 240 14.08 -17.82 4.98
N GLU A 241 13.25 -17.03 4.35
CA GLU A 241 12.53 -15.94 4.98
C GLU A 241 11.35 -16.49 5.84
N PRO A 242 10.88 -15.71 6.84
CA PRO A 242 9.96 -16.23 7.85
C PRO A 242 8.65 -16.81 7.34
N LEU A 243 7.95 -16.13 6.42
CA LEU A 243 6.68 -16.64 5.89
C LEU A 243 6.92 -17.91 5.05
N TYR A 244 7.99 -17.92 4.24
CA TYR A 244 8.38 -19.09 3.46
C TYR A 244 8.61 -20.32 4.36
N LEU A 245 9.34 -20.15 5.47
CA LEU A 245 9.61 -21.25 6.40
C LEU A 245 8.34 -21.77 7.09
N ASP A 246 7.41 -20.87 7.48
CA ASP A 246 6.12 -21.25 8.05
C ASP A 246 5.28 -22.05 7.03
N VAL A 247 5.22 -21.60 5.78
CA VAL A 247 4.50 -22.30 4.71
C VAL A 247 5.12 -23.66 4.42
N CYS A 248 6.45 -23.74 4.33
CA CYS A 248 7.15 -25.04 4.15
C CYS A 248 6.81 -26.01 5.28
N SER A 249 6.77 -25.54 6.52
CA SER A 249 6.41 -26.37 7.67
C SER A 249 5.00 -26.96 7.58
N VAL A 250 4.03 -26.17 7.06
CA VAL A 250 2.64 -26.62 6.91
C VAL A 250 2.45 -27.52 5.69
N LEU A 251 3.08 -27.17 4.56
CA LEU A 251 2.83 -27.86 3.28
C LEU A 251 3.73 -29.06 3.02
N LYS A 252 4.72 -29.37 3.86
CA LYS A 252 5.67 -30.48 3.69
C LYS A 252 5.00 -31.86 3.54
N ASP A 253 3.84 -32.03 4.16
CA ASP A 253 3.10 -33.31 4.18
C ASP A 253 1.86 -33.25 3.23
N VAL A 254 1.78 -32.25 2.33
CA VAL A 254 0.68 -32.11 1.36
C VAL A 254 1.10 -32.71 0.03
N ASP A 255 0.63 -33.91 -0.26
CA ASP A 255 1.11 -34.76 -1.36
C ASP A 255 1.01 -34.11 -2.76
N HIS A 256 0.00 -33.28 -3.01
CA HIS A 256 -0.16 -32.63 -4.32
C HIS A 256 0.76 -31.43 -4.54
N VAL A 257 1.27 -30.81 -3.47
CA VAL A 257 2.25 -29.72 -3.57
C VAL A 257 3.65 -30.29 -3.76
N LYS A 258 4.20 -30.16 -4.96
CA LYS A 258 5.51 -30.74 -5.34
C LYS A 258 6.67 -29.79 -5.14
N THR A 259 6.43 -28.48 -5.22
CA THR A 259 7.49 -27.47 -5.19
C THR A 259 7.04 -26.25 -4.39
N ILE A 260 7.89 -25.83 -3.45
CA ILE A 260 7.70 -24.59 -2.68
C ILE A 260 8.99 -23.79 -2.81
N VAL A 261 8.91 -22.57 -3.35
CA VAL A 261 10.04 -21.65 -3.48
C VAL A 261 9.78 -20.34 -2.75
N GLY A 262 10.83 -19.76 -2.16
CA GLY A 262 10.76 -18.47 -1.49
C GLY A 262 11.35 -17.35 -2.34
N GLY A 263 10.77 -16.17 -2.31
CA GLY A 263 11.25 -14.98 -3.00
C GLY A 263 11.18 -13.72 -2.14
N ARG A 264 12.11 -12.80 -2.39
CA ARG A 264 12.20 -11.51 -1.71
C ARG A 264 11.80 -10.38 -2.64
N TYR A 265 11.07 -9.41 -2.07
CA TYR A 265 10.59 -8.25 -2.82
C TYR A 265 10.51 -7.00 -1.94
N GLY A 266 10.40 -5.83 -2.55
CA GLY A 266 9.84 -4.62 -1.97
C GLY A 266 10.57 -4.02 -0.74
N MET A 267 11.76 -4.50 -0.39
CA MET A 267 12.53 -4.00 0.75
C MET A 267 12.85 -2.51 0.59
N GLY A 268 12.78 -1.77 1.69
CA GLY A 268 13.00 -0.33 1.68
C GLY A 268 12.07 0.42 0.71
N SER A 269 10.83 -0.02 0.56
CA SER A 269 9.81 0.50 -0.38
C SER A 269 10.22 0.42 -1.86
N LYS A 270 11.10 -0.52 -2.24
CA LYS A 270 11.33 -0.80 -3.66
C LYS A 270 10.01 -1.15 -4.33
N ASP A 271 9.76 -0.58 -5.49
CA ASP A 271 8.51 -0.78 -6.23
C ASP A 271 8.33 -2.23 -6.67
N THR A 272 7.08 -2.71 -6.64
CA THR A 272 6.73 -4.08 -7.06
C THR A 272 5.57 -4.01 -8.05
N THR A 273 5.85 -4.35 -9.30
CA THR A 273 4.96 -4.16 -10.44
C THR A 273 4.32 -5.47 -10.90
N PRO A 274 3.24 -5.44 -11.67
CA PRO A 274 2.64 -6.62 -12.28
C PRO A 274 3.60 -7.47 -13.12
N ARG A 275 4.58 -6.84 -13.81
CA ARG A 275 5.62 -7.57 -14.57
C ARG A 275 6.46 -8.46 -13.69
N GLN A 276 6.81 -7.95 -12.51
CA GLN A 276 7.58 -8.69 -11.52
C GLN A 276 6.79 -9.85 -10.92
N ILE A 277 5.50 -9.64 -10.67
CA ILE A 277 4.61 -10.70 -10.21
C ILE A 277 4.43 -11.79 -11.29
N LYS A 278 4.24 -11.37 -12.55
CA LYS A 278 4.21 -12.35 -13.67
C LYS A 278 5.49 -13.17 -13.72
N ALA A 279 6.67 -12.55 -13.56
CA ALA A 279 7.94 -13.28 -13.53
C ALA A 279 7.99 -14.37 -12.45
N VAL A 280 7.32 -14.17 -11.30
CA VAL A 280 7.19 -15.21 -10.27
C VAL A 280 6.34 -16.38 -10.77
N TYR A 281 5.20 -16.12 -11.40
CA TYR A 281 4.38 -17.20 -12.00
C TYR A 281 5.09 -17.91 -13.14
N ASP A 282 5.84 -17.19 -13.97
CA ASP A 282 6.65 -17.77 -15.05
C ASP A 282 7.79 -18.64 -14.50
N HIS A 283 8.41 -18.20 -13.39
CA HIS A 283 9.41 -18.99 -12.68
C HIS A 283 8.85 -20.33 -12.19
N LEU A 284 7.61 -20.35 -11.70
CA LEU A 284 6.92 -21.58 -11.32
C LEU A 284 6.57 -22.50 -12.50
N LEU A 285 6.65 -22.05 -13.76
CA LEU A 285 6.49 -22.91 -14.93
C LEU A 285 7.71 -23.80 -15.17
N GLN A 286 8.89 -23.41 -14.69
CA GLN A 286 10.12 -24.18 -14.86
C GLN A 286 9.99 -25.54 -14.17
N ASP A 287 10.65 -26.56 -14.69
CA ASP A 287 10.65 -27.90 -14.08
C ASP A 287 11.27 -27.87 -12.68
N ASP A 288 12.38 -27.14 -12.53
CA ASP A 288 13.12 -26.96 -11.27
C ASP A 288 13.33 -25.48 -10.94
N PRO A 289 12.29 -24.78 -10.43
CA PRO A 289 12.41 -23.38 -10.06
C PRO A 289 13.26 -23.23 -8.79
N PHE A 290 14.27 -22.36 -8.85
CA PHE A 290 15.16 -22.12 -7.71
C PHE A 290 14.48 -21.26 -6.62
N THR A 291 14.85 -21.52 -5.37
CA THR A 291 14.41 -20.73 -4.21
C THR A 291 15.35 -19.54 -3.96
N SER A 292 14.94 -18.67 -3.04
CA SER A 292 15.68 -17.44 -2.65
C SER A 292 15.83 -16.43 -3.77
N PHE A 293 14.92 -16.45 -4.74
CA PHE A 293 14.91 -15.47 -5.83
C PHE A 293 14.59 -14.04 -5.33
N THR A 294 14.88 -13.06 -6.17
CA THR A 294 14.52 -11.65 -5.95
C THR A 294 13.76 -11.10 -7.15
N ILE A 295 12.85 -10.16 -6.88
CA ILE A 295 12.17 -9.35 -7.90
C ILE A 295 12.31 -7.86 -7.59
N GLY A 296 12.21 -7.01 -8.60
CA GLY A 296 12.29 -5.56 -8.48
C GLY A 296 13.70 -4.99 -8.38
N ILE A 297 14.71 -5.83 -8.39
CA ILE A 297 16.13 -5.45 -8.46
C ILE A 297 16.86 -6.30 -9.50
N ASN A 298 18.05 -5.86 -9.87
CA ASN A 298 19.02 -6.68 -10.58
C ASN A 298 20.17 -6.97 -9.62
N ASP A 299 20.18 -8.20 -9.09
CA ASP A 299 21.25 -8.67 -8.19
C ASP A 299 22.38 -9.27 -9.03
N ASP A 300 23.47 -8.55 -9.15
CA ASP A 300 24.67 -8.92 -9.89
C ASP A 300 25.73 -9.67 -9.02
N VAL A 301 25.41 -9.94 -7.76
CA VAL A 301 26.26 -10.66 -6.82
C VAL A 301 25.91 -12.15 -6.78
N THR A 302 24.65 -12.48 -6.50
CA THR A 302 24.17 -13.87 -6.41
C THR A 302 23.38 -14.31 -7.64
N ASN A 303 22.99 -13.36 -8.50
CA ASN A 303 22.28 -13.59 -9.78
C ASN A 303 20.94 -14.32 -9.63
N LEU A 304 20.25 -14.11 -8.51
CA LEU A 304 18.95 -14.74 -8.19
C LEU A 304 17.75 -13.87 -8.59
N SER A 305 17.96 -12.78 -9.32
CA SER A 305 16.87 -11.93 -9.80
C SER A 305 16.12 -12.57 -10.97
N LEU A 306 14.80 -12.60 -10.89
CA LEU A 306 13.97 -13.06 -11.98
C LEU A 306 13.91 -12.01 -13.10
N LYS A 307 13.86 -12.48 -14.34
CA LYS A 307 13.73 -11.64 -15.52
C LYS A 307 12.27 -11.28 -15.73
N GLU A 308 12.02 -10.00 -16.00
CA GLU A 308 10.69 -9.48 -16.31
C GLU A 308 10.39 -9.63 -17.79
N ASP A 309 9.11 -9.89 -18.13
CA ASP A 309 8.60 -9.77 -19.49
C ASP A 309 8.29 -8.29 -19.80
N PRO A 310 9.06 -7.64 -20.69
CA PRO A 310 8.88 -6.21 -20.96
C PRO A 310 7.56 -5.90 -21.68
N ASP A 311 6.95 -6.88 -22.32
CA ASP A 311 5.72 -6.70 -23.10
C ASP A 311 4.45 -6.91 -22.27
N PHE A 312 4.58 -7.50 -21.08
CA PHE A 312 3.45 -7.68 -20.19
C PHE A 312 2.98 -6.35 -19.58
N ASN A 313 1.72 -6.03 -19.77
CA ASN A 313 1.07 -4.86 -19.22
C ASN A 313 -0.34 -5.21 -18.77
N VAL A 314 -0.76 -4.70 -17.63
CA VAL A 314 -2.14 -4.82 -17.15
C VAL A 314 -3.01 -3.79 -17.86
N LYS A 315 -4.16 -4.21 -18.35
CA LYS A 315 -5.20 -3.33 -18.86
C LYS A 315 -5.93 -2.70 -17.70
N ALA A 316 -5.59 -1.45 -17.41
CA ALA A 316 -6.20 -0.68 -16.33
C ALA A 316 -7.47 0.02 -16.81
N ASP A 317 -8.51 -0.04 -15.98
CA ASP A 317 -9.78 0.69 -16.15
C ASP A 317 -9.78 1.97 -15.29
N TYR A 318 -8.65 2.68 -15.30
CA TYR A 318 -8.48 3.95 -14.61
C TYR A 318 -7.58 4.91 -15.38
N THR A 319 -7.81 6.20 -15.18
CA THR A 319 -6.89 7.25 -15.62
C THR A 319 -5.75 7.36 -14.62
N ALA A 320 -4.51 7.40 -15.11
CA ALA A 320 -3.30 7.51 -14.31
C ALA A 320 -2.56 8.81 -14.60
N CYS A 321 -2.23 9.57 -13.55
CA CYS A 321 -1.56 10.85 -13.65
C CYS A 321 -0.28 10.88 -12.82
N LEU A 322 0.75 11.54 -13.35
CA LEU A 322 2.04 11.70 -12.70
C LEU A 322 2.42 13.17 -12.66
N PHE A 323 2.77 13.68 -11.48
CA PHE A 323 3.15 15.08 -11.29
C PHE A 323 4.56 15.15 -10.72
N TYR A 324 5.42 15.91 -11.38
CA TYR A 324 6.76 16.23 -10.93
C TYR A 324 6.78 17.64 -10.32
N GLY A 325 7.21 17.72 -9.05
CA GLY A 325 7.33 18.97 -8.31
C GLY A 325 8.63 19.05 -7.52
N LEU A 326 8.90 20.23 -6.98
CA LEU A 326 10.02 20.46 -6.06
C LEU A 326 9.53 20.31 -4.62
N GLY A 327 10.35 19.73 -3.77
CA GLY A 327 10.07 19.66 -2.34
C GLY A 327 9.76 21.05 -1.76
N SER A 328 8.57 21.19 -1.15
CA SER A 328 8.03 22.44 -0.57
C SER A 328 7.46 23.46 -1.56
N ASP A 329 7.29 23.14 -2.85
CA ASP A 329 6.66 24.04 -3.84
C ASP A 329 5.11 24.04 -3.77
N GLY A 330 4.52 23.15 -2.97
CA GLY A 330 3.06 22.99 -2.82
C GLY A 330 2.41 21.99 -3.79
N THR A 331 3.14 21.41 -4.73
CA THR A 331 2.62 20.40 -5.69
C THR A 331 1.94 19.22 -5.00
N VAL A 332 2.56 18.67 -3.94
CA VAL A 332 1.98 17.56 -3.18
C VAL A 332 0.65 17.97 -2.53
N SER A 333 0.57 19.19 -1.97
CA SER A 333 -0.66 19.69 -1.33
C SER A 333 -1.79 19.91 -2.35
N ALA A 334 -1.47 20.44 -3.53
CA ALA A 334 -2.43 20.59 -4.62
C ALA A 334 -2.97 19.23 -5.10
N ASN A 335 -2.09 18.24 -5.27
CA ASN A 335 -2.49 16.89 -5.67
C ASN A 335 -3.31 16.15 -4.60
N LYS A 336 -3.01 16.38 -3.30
CA LYS A 336 -3.88 15.91 -2.20
C LYS A 336 -5.25 16.57 -2.24
N SER A 337 -5.33 17.86 -2.58
CA SER A 337 -6.60 18.56 -2.78
C SER A 337 -7.35 18.00 -3.99
N ALA A 338 -6.68 17.83 -5.13
CA ALA A 338 -7.29 17.29 -6.35
C ALA A 338 -7.89 15.90 -6.14
N ILE A 339 -7.14 14.97 -5.52
CA ILE A 339 -7.65 13.61 -5.30
C ILE A 339 -8.81 13.58 -4.32
N LYS A 340 -8.86 14.49 -3.33
CA LYS A 340 -10.00 14.64 -2.43
C LYS A 340 -11.22 15.20 -3.14
N ILE A 341 -11.06 16.22 -3.97
CA ILE A 341 -12.14 16.76 -4.79
C ILE A 341 -12.76 15.66 -5.64
N ILE A 342 -11.93 14.88 -6.35
CA ILE A 342 -12.39 13.77 -7.17
C ILE A 342 -13.12 12.72 -6.31
N GLY A 343 -12.53 12.30 -5.19
CA GLY A 343 -13.12 11.30 -4.30
C GLY A 343 -14.43 11.74 -3.63
N ASP A 344 -14.53 13.00 -3.19
CA ASP A 344 -15.67 13.51 -2.44
C ASP A 344 -16.85 13.91 -3.35
N HIS A 345 -16.59 14.30 -4.61
CA HIS A 345 -17.60 14.90 -5.51
C HIS A 345 -17.85 14.10 -6.80
N THR A 346 -17.29 12.91 -6.93
CA THR A 346 -17.56 11.99 -8.05
C THR A 346 -17.80 10.57 -7.52
N ASP A 347 -18.39 9.73 -8.37
CA ASP A 347 -18.53 8.29 -8.07
C ASP A 347 -17.25 7.49 -8.35
N LEU A 348 -16.17 8.16 -8.76
CA LEU A 348 -14.91 7.51 -9.06
C LEU A 348 -14.21 7.00 -7.80
N TYR A 349 -13.64 5.81 -7.89
CA TYR A 349 -12.58 5.39 -6.98
C TYR A 349 -11.35 6.25 -7.23
N SER A 350 -10.65 6.63 -6.16
CA SER A 350 -9.50 7.50 -6.22
C SER A 350 -8.36 6.96 -5.37
N GLN A 351 -7.14 7.07 -5.89
CA GLN A 351 -5.92 6.64 -5.21
C GLN A 351 -4.82 7.66 -5.45
N ALA A 352 -4.06 7.97 -4.42
CA ALA A 352 -2.85 8.77 -4.55
C ALA A 352 -1.70 8.21 -3.73
N TYR A 353 -0.51 8.23 -4.35
CA TYR A 353 0.78 7.99 -3.72
C TYR A 353 1.72 9.17 -3.92
N PHE A 354 2.50 9.50 -2.89
CA PHE A 354 3.48 10.57 -2.93
C PHE A 354 4.88 10.00 -2.67
N ALA A 355 5.73 10.09 -3.67
CA ALA A 355 7.13 9.72 -3.56
C ALA A 355 7.98 10.96 -3.26
N TYR A 356 8.76 10.87 -2.20
CA TYR A 356 9.66 11.94 -1.75
C TYR A 356 11.11 11.49 -1.91
N ASP A 357 11.99 12.44 -2.18
CA ASP A 357 13.42 12.23 -1.97
C ASP A 357 13.69 12.18 -0.46
N SER A 358 14.68 11.38 -0.03
CA SER A 358 15.13 11.32 1.37
C SER A 358 15.68 12.68 1.87
N LYS A 359 16.02 13.59 0.97
CA LYS A 359 16.41 14.97 1.27
C LYS A 359 15.16 15.82 1.48
N LYS A 360 15.03 16.43 2.65
CA LYS A 360 13.86 17.22 3.05
C LYS A 360 13.64 18.51 2.24
N ALA A 361 14.65 19.06 1.61
CA ALA A 361 14.54 20.28 0.81
C ALA A 361 15.29 20.15 -0.51
N GLY A 362 14.68 20.66 -1.60
CA GLY A 362 15.29 20.70 -2.93
C GLY A 362 15.29 19.37 -3.70
N GLY A 363 14.70 18.30 -3.14
CA GLY A 363 14.50 17.03 -3.84
C GLY A 363 13.28 17.06 -4.76
N ALA A 364 13.29 16.23 -5.81
CA ALA A 364 12.12 16.06 -6.67
C ALA A 364 11.04 15.27 -5.93
N THR A 365 9.80 15.74 -6.02
CA THR A 365 8.62 14.99 -5.57
C THR A 365 7.88 14.42 -6.77
N ARG A 366 7.31 13.23 -6.61
CA ARG A 366 6.44 12.62 -7.61
C ARG A 366 5.12 12.25 -6.97
N SER A 367 4.04 12.86 -7.45
CA SER A 367 2.69 12.49 -7.04
C SER A 367 2.10 11.56 -8.10
N ASN A 368 1.58 10.43 -7.67
CA ASN A 368 0.98 9.40 -8.51
C ASN A 368 -0.51 9.36 -8.17
N LEU A 369 -1.37 9.72 -9.11
CA LEU A 369 -2.81 9.73 -8.94
C LEU A 369 -3.47 8.75 -9.91
N ARG A 370 -4.46 8.01 -9.42
CA ARG A 370 -5.33 7.15 -10.23
C ARG A 370 -6.78 7.38 -9.85
N PHE A 371 -7.67 7.34 -10.84
CA PHE A 371 -9.11 7.44 -10.63
C PHE A 371 -9.86 6.72 -11.75
N GLY A 372 -10.91 5.98 -11.39
CA GLY A 372 -11.67 5.14 -12.32
C GLY A 372 -12.96 4.61 -11.69
N HIS A 373 -13.73 3.91 -12.49
CA HIS A 373 -15.04 3.37 -12.07
C HIS A 373 -14.96 2.05 -11.29
N SER A 374 -13.78 1.45 -11.20
CA SER A 374 -13.53 0.22 -10.45
C SER A 374 -12.52 0.44 -9.32
N PRO A 375 -12.53 -0.38 -8.25
CA PRO A 375 -11.54 -0.31 -7.18
C PRO A 375 -10.10 -0.39 -7.69
N ILE A 376 -9.26 0.53 -7.26
CA ILE A 376 -7.87 0.63 -7.71
C ILE A 376 -6.98 -0.25 -6.84
N ARG A 377 -6.37 -1.26 -7.44
CA ARG A 377 -5.51 -2.25 -6.77
C ARG A 377 -4.02 -2.04 -7.00
N ALA A 378 -3.66 -1.01 -7.75
CA ALA A 378 -2.27 -0.73 -8.12
C ALA A 378 -1.48 -0.15 -6.94
N THR A 379 -0.79 -1.00 -6.18
CA THR A 379 0.07 -0.60 -5.06
C THR A 379 1.51 -0.27 -5.49
N TYR A 380 1.70 0.12 -6.73
CA TYR A 380 2.96 0.53 -7.35
C TYR A 380 2.84 1.92 -7.97
N TYR A 381 3.98 2.55 -8.28
CA TYR A 381 3.99 3.87 -8.90
C TYR A 381 3.41 3.85 -10.32
N VAL A 382 2.89 5.01 -10.76
CA VAL A 382 2.40 5.17 -12.13
C VAL A 382 3.57 4.99 -13.10
N ASN A 383 3.48 3.95 -13.92
CA ASN A 383 4.46 3.60 -14.95
C ASN A 383 3.87 3.66 -16.37
N ASN A 384 2.57 3.97 -16.48
CA ASN A 384 1.85 4.12 -17.74
C ASN A 384 0.79 5.22 -17.57
N ALA A 385 1.19 6.49 -17.76
CA ALA A 385 0.40 7.68 -17.45
C ALA A 385 -0.41 8.18 -18.64
N ASP A 386 -1.65 8.58 -18.40
CA ASP A 386 -2.48 9.32 -19.35
C ASP A 386 -2.11 10.83 -19.37
N PHE A 387 -1.65 11.33 -18.20
CA PHE A 387 -1.31 12.72 -17.99
C PHE A 387 -0.03 12.84 -17.16
N ILE A 388 0.91 13.66 -17.61
CA ILE A 388 2.11 14.05 -16.86
C ILE A 388 2.16 15.56 -16.74
N SER A 389 2.36 16.07 -15.52
CA SER A 389 2.63 17.49 -15.26
C SER A 389 3.99 17.68 -14.63
N CYS A 390 4.67 18.76 -15.04
CA CYS A 390 5.96 19.14 -14.47
C CYS A 390 5.96 20.61 -14.06
N SER A 391 6.25 20.89 -12.79
CA SER A 391 6.25 22.24 -12.23
C SER A 391 7.52 23.05 -12.54
N LEU A 392 8.57 22.41 -13.07
CA LEU A 392 9.87 23.01 -13.34
C LEU A 392 10.44 22.54 -14.70
N ASP A 393 10.69 23.45 -15.62
CA ASP A 393 11.22 23.16 -16.94
C ASP A 393 12.62 22.51 -16.91
N ASN A 394 13.48 22.87 -15.94
CA ASN A 394 14.81 22.29 -15.82
C ASN A 394 14.79 20.77 -15.50
N TYR A 395 13.64 20.21 -15.08
CA TYR A 395 13.49 18.78 -14.91
C TYR A 395 13.49 18.02 -16.25
N CYS A 396 13.14 18.70 -17.34
CA CYS A 396 13.27 18.15 -18.70
C CYS A 396 14.72 17.78 -19.06
N LEU A 397 15.69 18.48 -18.45
CA LEU A 397 17.12 18.20 -18.63
C LEU A 397 17.67 17.10 -17.74
N LYS A 398 16.97 16.77 -16.65
CA LYS A 398 17.47 15.89 -15.57
C LYS A 398 16.78 14.53 -15.51
N TYR A 399 15.50 14.48 -15.87
CA TYR A 399 14.66 13.29 -15.69
C TYR A 399 14.06 12.84 -17.01
N ASP A 400 14.01 11.54 -17.22
CA ASP A 400 13.31 10.90 -18.33
C ASP A 400 11.83 10.72 -17.98
N MET A 401 11.07 11.83 -17.95
CA MET A 401 9.68 11.84 -17.47
C MET A 401 8.73 11.14 -18.43
N LEU A 402 8.93 11.31 -19.73
CA LEU A 402 8.02 10.81 -20.76
C LEU A 402 8.10 9.31 -21.01
N LYS A 403 9.10 8.61 -20.43
CA LYS A 403 9.16 7.14 -20.49
C LYS A 403 7.91 6.45 -19.93
N ASN A 404 7.18 7.15 -19.06
CA ASN A 404 5.97 6.66 -18.41
C ASN A 404 4.69 7.22 -19.06
N LEU A 405 4.76 8.01 -20.12
CA LEU A 405 3.60 8.55 -20.80
C LEU A 405 3.07 7.55 -21.84
N LYS A 406 1.76 7.35 -21.86
CA LYS A 406 1.08 6.57 -22.90
C LYS A 406 1.13 7.30 -24.26
N LYS A 407 1.04 6.53 -25.34
CA LYS A 407 0.82 7.10 -26.67
C LYS A 407 -0.49 7.90 -26.68
N GLY A 408 -0.45 9.12 -27.22
CA GLY A 408 -1.58 10.05 -27.20
C GLY A 408 -1.84 10.73 -25.84
N GLY A 409 -1.00 10.48 -24.85
CA GLY A 409 -1.11 11.08 -23.52
C GLY A 409 -0.79 12.57 -23.50
N THR A 410 -1.11 13.24 -22.41
CA THR A 410 -0.94 14.69 -22.24
C THR A 410 0.29 15.00 -21.37
N PHE A 411 1.14 15.92 -21.83
CA PHE A 411 2.25 16.49 -21.06
C PHE A 411 2.03 17.99 -20.85
N LEU A 412 1.94 18.43 -19.59
CA LEU A 412 1.83 19.83 -19.17
C LEU A 412 3.14 20.28 -18.52
N LEU A 413 3.74 21.34 -19.05
CA LEU A 413 4.99 21.90 -18.53
C LEU A 413 4.77 23.33 -18.05
N ASN A 414 5.14 23.63 -16.79
CA ASN A 414 5.26 25.00 -16.32
C ASN A 414 6.62 25.57 -16.77
N THR A 415 6.58 26.63 -17.55
CA THR A 415 7.78 27.28 -18.11
C THR A 415 7.52 28.75 -18.42
N GLU A 416 8.57 29.55 -18.40
CA GLU A 416 8.52 30.95 -18.81
C GLU A 416 8.77 31.14 -20.34
N PHE A 417 9.24 30.09 -21.02
CA PHE A 417 9.46 30.09 -22.45
C PHE A 417 8.14 30.10 -23.20
N ASN A 418 8.09 30.83 -24.32
CA ASN A 418 7.00 30.76 -25.28
C ASN A 418 7.12 29.53 -26.20
N GLU A 419 6.16 29.35 -27.12
CA GLU A 419 6.07 28.17 -27.99
C GLU A 419 7.31 27.98 -28.89
N SER A 420 7.93 29.06 -29.35
CA SER A 420 9.13 28.98 -30.20
C SER A 420 10.39 28.71 -29.35
N GLU A 421 10.52 29.37 -28.22
CA GLU A 421 11.68 29.26 -27.34
C GLU A 421 11.77 27.87 -26.68
N ILE A 422 10.63 27.29 -26.30
CA ILE A 422 10.62 25.98 -25.66
C ILE A 422 11.12 24.86 -26.58
N VAL A 423 10.89 24.99 -27.88
CA VAL A 423 11.39 24.02 -28.87
C VAL A 423 12.91 23.98 -28.90
N ASP A 424 13.57 25.14 -28.76
CA ASP A 424 15.03 25.21 -28.71
C ASP A 424 15.59 24.73 -27.37
N TYR A 425 14.87 24.98 -26.27
CA TYR A 425 15.28 24.60 -24.91
C TYR A 425 15.22 23.10 -24.65
N LEU A 426 14.21 22.41 -25.18
CA LEU A 426 13.99 20.99 -24.88
C LEU A 426 15.08 20.08 -25.47
N PRO A 427 15.58 19.07 -24.72
CA PRO A 427 16.51 18.10 -25.25
C PRO A 427 15.95 17.31 -26.43
N ASN A 428 16.79 17.00 -27.42
CA ASN A 428 16.39 16.20 -28.57
C ASN A 428 15.74 14.86 -28.24
N LYS A 429 16.19 14.21 -27.15
CA LYS A 429 15.57 12.98 -26.65
C LYS A 429 14.10 13.21 -26.30
N LEU A 430 13.79 14.27 -25.57
CA LEU A 430 12.43 14.58 -25.12
C LEU A 430 11.55 15.00 -26.29
N LYS A 431 12.08 15.79 -27.24
CA LYS A 431 11.38 16.15 -28.51
C LYS A 431 10.99 14.89 -29.29
N LYS A 432 11.95 13.95 -29.42
CA LYS A 432 11.69 12.68 -30.09
C LYS A 432 10.61 11.86 -29.36
N GLN A 433 10.67 11.78 -28.02
CA GLN A 433 9.65 11.07 -27.24
C GLN A 433 8.26 11.70 -27.42
N LEU A 434 8.15 13.03 -27.43
CA LEU A 434 6.87 13.73 -27.68
C LEU A 434 6.29 13.34 -29.03
N ALA A 435 7.12 13.29 -30.07
CA ALA A 435 6.71 12.92 -31.42
C ALA A 435 6.35 11.44 -31.53
N ASP A 436 7.20 10.53 -31.04
CA ASP A 436 6.98 9.07 -31.09
C ASP A 436 5.71 8.65 -30.33
N LEU A 437 5.42 9.34 -29.22
CA LEU A 437 4.23 9.12 -28.39
C LEU A 437 2.99 9.84 -28.91
N GLU A 438 3.10 10.66 -29.96
CA GLU A 438 2.00 11.54 -30.42
C GLU A 438 1.39 12.34 -29.26
N ALA A 439 2.25 12.81 -28.33
CA ALA A 439 1.84 13.41 -27.07
C ALA A 439 1.18 14.78 -27.31
N LYS A 440 0.13 15.07 -26.56
CA LYS A 440 -0.46 16.41 -26.47
C LYS A 440 0.40 17.25 -25.53
N PHE A 441 1.20 18.14 -26.07
CA PHE A 441 2.12 18.97 -25.30
C PHE A 441 1.52 20.36 -25.05
N TYR A 442 1.42 20.73 -23.76
CA TYR A 442 0.95 22.03 -23.30
C TYR A 442 1.99 22.71 -22.43
N ILE A 443 2.10 24.03 -22.58
CA ILE A 443 2.91 24.88 -21.73
C ILE A 443 2.03 25.91 -21.00
N ILE A 444 2.45 26.31 -19.80
CA ILE A 444 1.81 27.36 -19.01
C ILE A 444 2.88 28.16 -18.28
N ASN A 445 2.75 29.49 -18.28
CA ASN A 445 3.61 30.34 -17.44
C ASN A 445 2.89 30.65 -16.11
N ALA A 446 2.81 29.64 -15.23
CA ALA A 446 2.18 29.78 -13.93
C ALA A 446 2.95 30.75 -13.00
N ASN A 447 4.26 30.94 -13.23
CA ASN A 447 5.06 31.92 -12.48
C ASN A 447 4.61 33.35 -12.76
N LYS A 448 4.41 33.70 -14.03
CA LYS A 448 3.91 35.02 -14.45
C LYS A 448 2.52 35.27 -13.88
N ILE A 449 1.60 34.31 -14.05
CA ILE A 449 0.23 34.39 -13.52
C ILE A 449 0.26 34.60 -12.01
N ALA A 450 1.02 33.81 -11.26
CA ALA A 450 1.14 33.92 -9.82
C ALA A 450 1.67 35.28 -9.36
N HIS A 451 2.62 35.85 -10.11
CA HIS A 451 3.16 37.17 -9.82
C HIS A 451 2.13 38.26 -10.06
N GLU A 452 1.42 38.23 -11.19
CA GLU A 452 0.40 39.24 -11.56
C GLU A 452 -0.77 39.30 -10.57
N ILE A 453 -1.18 38.16 -10.01
CA ILE A 453 -2.27 38.08 -9.01
C ILE A 453 -1.81 38.31 -7.57
N GLY A 454 -0.49 38.47 -7.32
CA GLY A 454 0.07 38.70 -6.01
C GLY A 454 0.36 37.44 -5.18
N MET A 455 0.37 36.27 -5.77
CA MET A 455 0.70 34.99 -5.12
C MET A 455 2.21 34.73 -5.03
N GLY A 456 3.05 35.58 -5.63
CA GLY A 456 4.49 35.44 -5.65
C GLY A 456 4.94 34.20 -6.43
N ARG A 457 5.57 33.23 -5.75
CA ARG A 457 6.05 32.00 -6.38
C ARG A 457 5.11 30.79 -6.18
N ARG A 458 3.87 31.00 -5.75
CA ARG A 458 2.93 29.93 -5.46
C ARG A 458 2.12 29.58 -6.70
N THR A 459 2.59 28.61 -7.47
CA THR A 459 2.01 28.18 -8.75
C THR A 459 1.10 26.96 -8.63
N ASN A 460 1.09 26.30 -7.48
CA ASN A 460 0.43 25.01 -7.28
C ASN A 460 -1.09 25.03 -7.55
N THR A 461 -1.80 26.07 -7.15
CA THR A 461 -3.24 26.22 -7.38
C THR A 461 -3.54 26.43 -8.88
N ILE A 462 -2.72 27.24 -9.56
CA ILE A 462 -2.83 27.49 -11.00
C ILE A 462 -2.63 26.19 -11.81
N LEU A 463 -1.59 25.42 -11.45
CA LEU A 463 -1.33 24.12 -12.08
C LEU A 463 -2.43 23.09 -11.80
N GLN A 464 -3.08 23.15 -10.62
CA GLN A 464 -4.24 22.32 -10.31
C GLN A 464 -5.44 22.70 -11.18
N SER A 465 -5.70 23.99 -11.43
CA SER A 465 -6.75 24.45 -12.35
C SER A 465 -6.47 23.95 -13.77
N ALA A 466 -5.24 24.10 -14.25
CA ALA A 466 -4.82 23.60 -15.55
C ALA A 466 -5.00 22.07 -15.68
N PHE A 467 -4.74 21.31 -14.62
CA PHE A 467 -4.99 19.87 -14.59
C PHE A 467 -6.47 19.54 -14.82
N PHE A 468 -7.39 20.19 -14.11
CA PHE A 468 -8.83 19.95 -14.31
C PHE A 468 -9.31 20.44 -15.68
N ALA A 469 -8.81 21.57 -16.17
CA ALA A 469 -9.14 22.08 -17.50
C ALA A 469 -8.73 21.13 -18.63
N LEU A 470 -7.58 20.47 -18.48
CA LEU A 470 -7.08 19.48 -19.46
C LEU A 470 -7.69 18.09 -19.30
N ASN A 471 -8.48 17.85 -18.23
CA ASN A 471 -9.09 16.56 -17.94
C ASN A 471 -10.60 16.69 -17.61
N PRO A 472 -11.41 17.32 -18.52
CA PRO A 472 -12.85 17.57 -18.25
C PRO A 472 -13.68 16.29 -18.13
N GLN A 473 -13.13 15.14 -18.55
CA GLN A 473 -13.77 13.83 -18.41
C GLN A 473 -13.81 13.33 -16.95
N ILE A 474 -12.96 13.90 -16.07
CA ILE A 474 -12.94 13.55 -14.65
C ILE A 474 -14.05 14.31 -13.92
N LEU A 475 -14.10 15.62 -14.16
CA LEU A 475 -15.02 16.56 -13.54
C LEU A 475 -15.15 17.76 -14.47
N PRO A 476 -16.39 18.23 -14.79
CA PRO A 476 -16.60 19.44 -15.56
C PRO A 476 -15.86 20.63 -14.93
N ILE A 477 -15.25 21.48 -15.75
CA ILE A 477 -14.38 22.54 -15.25
C ILE A 477 -15.09 23.53 -14.30
N ASP A 478 -16.35 23.86 -14.57
CA ASP A 478 -17.13 24.78 -13.72
C ASP A 478 -17.36 24.19 -12.32
N GLU A 479 -17.62 22.89 -12.24
CA GLU A 479 -17.75 22.17 -10.98
C GLU A 479 -16.38 22.09 -10.26
N ALA A 480 -15.33 21.77 -11.00
CA ALA A 480 -13.96 21.71 -10.46
C ALA A 480 -13.55 23.06 -9.84
N ILE A 481 -13.82 24.18 -10.52
CA ILE A 481 -13.57 25.55 -10.02
C ILE A 481 -14.34 25.78 -8.71
N THR A 482 -15.61 25.39 -8.65
CA THR A 482 -16.45 25.54 -7.46
C THR A 482 -15.83 24.77 -6.28
N TYR A 483 -15.52 23.50 -6.45
CA TYR A 483 -14.96 22.66 -5.38
C TYR A 483 -13.53 23.06 -4.99
N MET A 484 -12.74 23.54 -5.94
CA MET A 484 -11.43 24.11 -5.65
C MET A 484 -11.55 25.35 -4.76
N LYS A 485 -12.49 26.24 -5.02
CA LYS A 485 -12.78 27.44 -4.19
C LYS A 485 -13.25 27.05 -2.77
N GLU A 486 -14.15 26.08 -2.65
CA GLU A 486 -14.57 25.53 -1.36
C GLU A 486 -13.40 24.96 -0.57
N MET A 487 -12.56 24.17 -1.22
CA MET A 487 -11.37 23.58 -0.59
C MET A 487 -10.35 24.67 -0.18
N ALA A 488 -10.15 25.70 -1.00
CA ALA A 488 -9.31 26.84 -0.67
C ALA A 488 -9.83 27.59 0.56
N LYS A 489 -11.14 27.84 0.64
CA LYS A 489 -11.79 28.43 1.82
C LYS A 489 -11.59 27.59 3.08
N LYS A 490 -11.80 26.27 2.98
CA LYS A 490 -11.60 25.31 4.08
C LYS A 490 -10.13 25.31 4.56
N THR A 491 -9.19 25.37 3.64
CA THR A 491 -7.75 25.28 3.94
C THR A 491 -7.18 26.58 4.47
N TYR A 492 -7.57 27.70 3.88
CA TYR A 492 -6.95 29.01 4.13
C TYR A 492 -7.84 29.98 4.91
N GLY A 493 -9.11 29.68 5.16
CA GLY A 493 -10.04 30.58 5.85
C GLY A 493 -9.53 31.08 7.20
N LYS A 494 -8.83 30.23 7.96
CA LYS A 494 -8.20 30.63 9.25
C LYS A 494 -7.04 31.61 9.08
N LYS A 495 -6.51 31.80 7.86
CA LYS A 495 -5.41 32.74 7.57
C LYS A 495 -5.89 34.10 7.08
N GLY A 496 -7.21 34.31 6.99
CA GLY A 496 -7.86 35.53 6.59
C GLY A 496 -8.37 35.54 5.15
N ASP A 497 -9.42 36.36 4.92
CA ASP A 497 -10.14 36.42 3.64
C ASP A 497 -9.26 36.85 2.46
N ALA A 498 -8.29 37.73 2.69
CA ALA A 498 -7.37 38.17 1.65
C ALA A 498 -6.57 37.00 1.02
N ILE A 499 -6.19 35.99 1.83
CA ILE A 499 -5.48 34.81 1.33
C ILE A 499 -6.44 33.89 0.56
N VAL A 500 -7.69 33.78 0.99
CA VAL A 500 -8.72 33.03 0.30
C VAL A 500 -9.00 33.64 -1.07
N GLU A 501 -9.16 34.98 -1.15
CA GLU A 501 -9.38 35.71 -2.40
C GLU A 501 -8.21 35.58 -3.39
N LEU A 502 -6.98 35.59 -2.91
CA LEU A 502 -5.81 35.33 -3.76
C LEU A 502 -5.85 33.94 -4.38
N ASN A 503 -6.26 32.91 -3.61
CA ASN A 503 -6.43 31.57 -4.15
C ASN A 503 -7.59 31.48 -5.13
N TYR A 504 -8.69 32.20 -4.92
CA TYR A 504 -9.79 32.27 -5.88
C TYR A 504 -9.32 32.87 -7.23
N LYS A 505 -8.56 33.98 -7.17
CA LYS A 505 -7.95 34.55 -8.40
C LYS A 505 -7.02 33.56 -9.10
N ALA A 506 -6.27 32.76 -8.34
CA ALA A 506 -5.38 31.73 -8.91
C ALA A 506 -6.13 30.57 -9.53
N ILE A 507 -7.34 30.27 -9.08
CA ILE A 507 -8.21 29.25 -9.65
C ILE A 507 -8.84 29.74 -10.94
N ASP A 508 -9.22 31.01 -11.00
CA ASP A 508 -9.94 31.62 -12.13
C ASP A 508 -9.01 32.05 -13.27
N ALA A 509 -7.72 32.26 -12.99
CA ALA A 509 -6.71 32.71 -13.96
C ALA A 509 -6.20 31.60 -14.87
#